data_e0e3ba816b48e6399b3e1ded2a8b0bd9
#
_entry.id   e0e3ba816b48e6399b3e1ded2a8b0bd9
#
_cell.length_a   1.000
_cell.length_b   1.000
_cell.length_c   1.000
_cell.angle_alpha   90.00
_cell.angle_beta   90.00
_cell.angle_gamma   90.00
#
_symmetry.space_group_name_H-M   'P 1'
#
loop_
_entity.id
_entity.type
_entity.pdbx_description
1 polymer ?
#
loop_
_entity_poly.entity_id
_entity_poly.type
_entity_poly.pdbx_seq_one_letter_code
_entity_poly.pdbx_strand_id
1 'polypeptide(L)'
;MQQVFFQETEYLNSVIDYNHKVETENLCLDIAYGTDKNFLFGCGISIASILKYNEGSRLCFHIFTDYFGDNDRKYFDALALQYKTRIKIYLINGDRLRSLPSTKNWTHAIYFRFVIADYFISKVAKVLYLDADIICQGTIEPLIKFSFPDDKVAMVVTEGQADWWEKRAHSLGVAGISKGYFNSGFLLINTAKWAAQQVSARAIAMLNEPEVIKK
;
A
#
# COMPACT_ATOMS: atom_id res chain seq x y z
N MET A 1 -11.04 -10.13 -19.52
CA MET A 1 -9.84 -9.74 -18.75
C MET A 1 -10.21 -8.54 -17.88
N GLN A 2 -9.86 -8.57 -16.59
CA GLN A 2 -10.03 -7.40 -15.72
C GLN A 2 -9.08 -6.31 -16.20
N GLN A 3 -9.60 -5.11 -16.41
CA GLN A 3 -8.82 -3.99 -16.92
C GLN A 3 -7.96 -3.41 -15.79
N VAL A 4 -6.64 -3.56 -15.91
CA VAL A 4 -5.64 -2.96 -15.00
C VAL A 4 -5.27 -1.60 -15.56
N PHE A 5 -5.32 -0.53 -14.74
CA PHE A 5 -5.01 0.82 -15.17
C PHE A 5 -3.50 1.05 -15.31
N PHE A 6 -2.71 0.60 -14.30
CA PHE A 6 -1.26 0.64 -14.35
C PHE A 6 -0.71 -0.70 -14.86
N GLN A 7 -0.19 -0.73 -16.10
CA GLN A 7 0.44 -1.93 -16.68
C GLN A 7 1.87 -2.08 -16.18
N GLU A 8 2.28 -3.30 -15.75
CA GLU A 8 3.64 -3.55 -15.22
C GLU A 8 4.74 -3.08 -16.17
N THR A 9 4.56 -3.28 -17.47
CA THR A 9 5.51 -2.87 -18.52
C THR A 9 5.73 -1.37 -18.61
N GLU A 10 4.84 -0.56 -18.01
CA GLU A 10 4.90 0.90 -18.08
C GLU A 10 5.65 1.52 -16.89
N TYR A 11 5.70 0.84 -15.75
CA TYR A 11 6.26 1.41 -14.53
C TYR A 11 7.33 0.55 -13.85
N LEU A 12 7.36 -0.78 -14.09
CA LEU A 12 8.26 -1.68 -13.39
C LEU A 12 9.61 -1.78 -14.11
N ASN A 13 10.66 -1.26 -13.47
CA ASN A 13 12.02 -1.32 -14.02
C ASN A 13 12.72 -2.64 -13.67
N SER A 14 12.65 -3.06 -12.39
CA SER A 14 13.26 -4.30 -11.92
C SER A 14 12.67 -4.76 -10.60
N VAL A 15 12.89 -6.04 -10.27
CA VAL A 15 12.51 -6.64 -9.00
C VAL A 15 13.73 -7.28 -8.36
N ILE A 16 13.95 -6.99 -7.07
CA ILE A 16 14.94 -7.66 -6.23
C ILE A 16 14.17 -8.52 -5.23
N ASP A 17 14.57 -9.76 -5.04
CA ASP A 17 13.85 -10.73 -4.23
C ASP A 17 14.78 -11.34 -3.17
N TYR A 18 14.65 -10.87 -1.93
CA TYR A 18 15.32 -11.43 -0.77
C TYR A 18 14.43 -12.54 -0.19
N ASN A 19 14.71 -13.79 -0.59
CA ASN A 19 13.89 -14.92 -0.18
C ASN A 19 14.66 -15.82 0.79
N HIS A 20 14.50 -15.56 2.08
CA HIS A 20 15.06 -16.39 3.16
C HIS A 20 13.97 -17.21 3.88
N LYS A 21 12.82 -17.37 3.26
CA LYS A 21 11.66 -18.10 3.79
C LYS A 21 11.96 -19.59 3.97
N VAL A 22 11.53 -20.13 5.10
CA VAL A 22 11.39 -21.58 5.25
C VAL A 22 10.05 -21.99 4.61
N GLU A 23 10.08 -22.91 3.66
CA GLU A 23 8.86 -23.37 2.98
C GLU A 23 7.91 -24.06 3.96
N THR A 24 6.68 -23.61 4.01
CA THR A 24 5.57 -24.20 4.74
C THR A 24 4.26 -24.00 3.96
N GLU A 25 3.28 -24.89 4.11
CA GLU A 25 2.04 -24.90 3.32
C GLU A 25 0.93 -23.90 3.75
N ASN A 26 1.17 -23.01 4.70
CA ASN A 26 0.12 -22.16 5.28
C ASN A 26 -0.22 -20.91 4.46
N LEU A 27 -1.42 -20.35 4.65
CA LEU A 27 -1.89 -19.10 4.05
C LEU A 27 -0.88 -17.96 4.28
N CYS A 28 -0.58 -17.21 3.23
CA CYS A 28 0.32 -16.06 3.27
C CYS A 28 -0.51 -14.75 3.22
N LEU A 29 -0.08 -13.74 3.95
CA LEU A 29 -0.55 -12.38 3.74
C LEU A 29 0.55 -11.58 3.04
N ASP A 30 0.20 -11.04 1.89
CA ASP A 30 1.03 -10.09 1.17
C ASP A 30 0.81 -8.69 1.77
N ILE A 31 1.92 -8.06 2.20
CA ILE A 31 1.93 -6.72 2.80
C ILE A 31 2.77 -5.83 1.90
N ALA A 32 2.19 -4.72 1.45
CA ALA A 32 2.82 -3.85 0.47
C ALA A 32 2.97 -2.42 0.99
N TYR A 33 4.09 -1.80 0.62
CA TYR A 33 4.47 -0.43 0.93
C TYR A 33 4.76 0.35 -0.35
N GLY A 34 4.27 1.59 -0.40
CA GLY A 34 4.70 2.57 -1.39
C GLY A 34 5.55 3.63 -0.70
N THR A 35 6.82 3.77 -1.07
CA THR A 35 7.73 4.66 -0.36
C THR A 35 8.77 5.30 -1.28
N ASP A 36 9.27 6.47 -0.89
CA ASP A 36 10.42 7.11 -1.51
C ASP A 36 11.71 6.84 -0.71
N LYS A 37 12.83 7.35 -1.20
CA LYS A 37 14.15 7.24 -0.58
C LYS A 37 14.16 7.62 0.91
N ASN A 38 13.38 8.63 1.32
CA ASN A 38 13.46 9.20 2.66
C ASN A 38 12.83 8.28 3.71
N PHE A 39 11.86 7.45 3.30
CA PHE A 39 11.12 6.57 4.19
C PHE A 39 11.49 5.08 4.07
N LEU A 40 12.50 4.71 3.26
CA LEU A 40 12.94 3.31 3.16
C LEU A 40 13.37 2.74 4.51
N PHE A 41 14.11 3.52 5.32
CA PHE A 41 14.51 3.08 6.67
C PHE A 41 13.28 2.88 7.57
N GLY A 42 12.33 3.83 7.55
CA GLY A 42 11.05 3.71 8.28
C GLY A 42 10.25 2.48 7.86
N CYS A 43 10.20 2.19 6.55
CA CYS A 43 9.58 0.99 6.01
C CYS A 43 10.21 -0.29 6.61
N GLY A 44 11.53 -0.35 6.71
CA GLY A 44 12.21 -1.48 7.35
C GLY A 44 11.87 -1.62 8.84
N ILE A 45 11.74 -0.51 9.58
CA ILE A 45 11.28 -0.52 10.98
C ILE A 45 9.83 -1.02 11.08
N SER A 46 8.94 -0.57 10.17
CA SER A 46 7.57 -1.07 10.09
C SER A 46 7.54 -2.59 9.91
N ILE A 47 8.28 -3.12 8.93
CA ILE A 47 8.41 -4.56 8.67
C ILE A 47 8.93 -5.30 9.91
N ALA A 48 10.00 -4.82 10.54
CA ALA A 48 10.57 -5.43 11.74
C ALA A 48 9.54 -5.47 12.89
N SER A 49 8.75 -4.41 13.06
CA SER A 49 7.69 -4.37 14.08
C SER A 49 6.60 -5.42 13.84
N ILE A 50 6.19 -5.61 12.57
CA ILE A 50 5.22 -6.65 12.23
C ILE A 50 5.78 -8.03 12.52
N LEU A 51 7.00 -8.31 12.07
CA LEU A 51 7.65 -9.60 12.25
C LEU A 51 7.86 -9.95 13.72
N LYS A 52 8.20 -8.96 14.56
CA LYS A 52 8.37 -9.14 16.01
C LYS A 52 7.10 -9.64 16.71
N TYR A 53 5.92 -9.15 16.33
CA TYR A 53 4.66 -9.51 16.97
C TYR A 53 3.92 -10.67 16.27
N ASN A 54 4.46 -11.16 15.15
CA ASN A 54 3.81 -12.17 14.32
C ASN A 54 4.77 -13.29 13.92
N GLU A 55 5.63 -13.71 14.86
CA GLU A 55 6.56 -14.84 14.67
C GLU A 55 5.79 -16.10 14.25
N GLY A 56 6.33 -16.82 13.27
CA GLY A 56 5.68 -18.01 12.71
C GLY A 56 4.55 -17.74 11.72
N SER A 57 4.11 -16.48 11.57
CA SER A 57 3.15 -16.10 10.53
C SER A 57 3.82 -16.06 9.16
N ARG A 58 3.07 -16.46 8.12
CA ARG A 58 3.57 -16.41 6.73
C ARG A 58 3.27 -15.05 6.12
N LEU A 59 4.27 -14.21 6.12
CA LEU A 59 4.18 -12.86 5.59
C LEU A 59 5.13 -12.73 4.39
N CYS A 60 4.70 -11.99 3.38
CA CYS A 60 5.53 -11.59 2.26
C CYS A 60 5.44 -10.07 2.12
N PHE A 61 6.60 -9.41 2.13
CA PHE A 61 6.68 -7.96 2.07
C PHE A 61 7.05 -7.50 0.68
N HIS A 62 6.36 -6.46 0.20
CA HIS A 62 6.50 -5.90 -1.14
C HIS A 62 6.71 -4.39 -1.01
N ILE A 63 7.85 -3.89 -1.45
CA ILE A 63 8.20 -2.47 -1.35
C ILE A 63 8.31 -1.89 -2.75
N PHE A 64 7.42 -0.97 -3.08
CA PHE A 64 7.42 -0.22 -4.33
C PHE A 64 8.10 1.12 -4.08
N THR A 65 9.20 1.37 -4.78
CA THR A 65 10.02 2.57 -4.58
C THR A 65 10.68 3.00 -5.87
N ASP A 66 10.95 4.29 -6.00
CA ASP A 66 11.70 4.87 -7.13
C ASP A 66 13.22 4.93 -6.91
N TYR A 67 13.67 4.53 -5.71
CA TYR A 67 15.08 4.51 -5.33
C TYR A 67 15.42 3.31 -4.46
N PHE A 68 16.57 2.66 -4.73
CA PHE A 68 17.08 1.61 -3.86
C PHE A 68 18.61 1.50 -3.98
N GLY A 69 19.33 1.99 -2.99
CA GLY A 69 20.79 2.05 -2.98
C GLY A 69 21.47 0.85 -2.31
N ASP A 70 22.81 0.82 -2.33
CA ASP A 70 23.59 -0.32 -1.81
C ASP A 70 23.44 -0.54 -0.30
N ASN A 71 23.26 0.55 0.48
CA ASN A 71 23.01 0.42 1.92
C ASN A 71 21.62 -0.17 2.19
N ASP A 72 20.62 0.22 1.39
CA ASP A 72 19.28 -0.32 1.50
C ASP A 72 19.28 -1.82 1.15
N ARG A 73 20.04 -2.24 0.12
CA ARG A 73 20.21 -3.65 -0.26
C ARG A 73 20.71 -4.49 0.91
N LYS A 74 21.78 -4.05 1.58
CA LYS A 74 22.37 -4.76 2.72
C LYS A 74 21.39 -4.83 3.89
N TYR A 75 20.70 -3.74 4.16
CA TYR A 75 19.74 -3.64 5.26
C TYR A 75 18.54 -4.56 5.08
N PHE A 76 17.91 -4.55 3.91
CA PHE A 76 16.72 -5.38 3.64
C PHE A 76 17.05 -6.86 3.47
N ASP A 77 18.22 -7.21 2.94
CA ASP A 77 18.70 -8.60 2.90
C ASP A 77 18.94 -9.13 4.31
N ALA A 78 19.65 -8.36 5.16
CA ALA A 78 19.89 -8.72 6.56
C ALA A 78 18.56 -8.87 7.35
N LEU A 79 17.60 -7.98 7.13
CA LEU A 79 16.27 -8.04 7.74
C LEU A 79 15.52 -9.31 7.31
N ALA A 80 15.52 -9.63 6.02
CA ALA A 80 14.87 -10.82 5.49
C ALA A 80 15.51 -12.11 6.03
N LEU A 81 16.84 -12.13 6.15
CA LEU A 81 17.61 -13.26 6.70
C LEU A 81 17.32 -13.45 8.19
N GLN A 82 17.39 -12.37 8.99
CA GLN A 82 17.17 -12.39 10.43
C GLN A 82 15.81 -12.99 10.81
N TYR A 83 14.76 -12.61 10.08
CA TYR A 83 13.40 -13.04 10.37
C TYR A 83 12.91 -14.22 9.50
N LYS A 84 13.80 -14.79 8.68
CA LYS A 84 13.48 -15.91 7.76
C LYS A 84 12.21 -15.62 6.94
N THR A 85 12.12 -14.41 6.39
CA THR A 85 10.98 -13.92 5.63
C THR A 85 11.34 -13.64 4.17
N ARG A 86 10.35 -13.19 3.38
CA ARG A 86 10.57 -12.76 2.01
C ARG A 86 10.26 -11.29 1.87
N ILE A 87 11.21 -10.53 1.33
CA ILE A 87 11.08 -9.11 1.03
C ILE A 87 11.38 -8.90 -0.45
N LYS A 88 10.41 -8.35 -1.18
CA LYS A 88 10.55 -8.01 -2.59
C LYS A 88 10.57 -6.50 -2.76
N ILE A 89 11.57 -6.01 -3.48
CA ILE A 89 11.71 -4.60 -3.84
C ILE A 89 11.37 -4.44 -5.30
N TYR A 90 10.39 -3.59 -5.59
CA TYR A 90 9.97 -3.24 -6.93
C TYR A 90 10.48 -1.83 -7.23
N LEU A 91 11.52 -1.75 -8.08
CA LEU A 91 11.99 -0.45 -8.57
C LEU A 91 11.03 0.00 -9.66
N ILE A 92 10.37 1.12 -9.40
CA ILE A 92 9.34 1.64 -10.29
C ILE A 92 9.73 2.98 -10.89
N ASN A 93 9.27 3.21 -12.11
CA ASN A 93 9.31 4.53 -12.73
C ASN A 93 8.04 5.30 -12.34
N GLY A 94 8.21 6.34 -11.53
CA GLY A 94 7.13 7.21 -11.08
C GLY A 94 6.76 8.34 -12.05
N ASP A 95 7.31 8.42 -13.25
CA ASP A 95 7.15 9.56 -14.17
C ASP A 95 5.68 9.87 -14.47
N ARG A 96 4.84 8.86 -14.67
CA ARG A 96 3.39 9.05 -14.90
C ARG A 96 2.65 9.67 -13.72
N LEU A 97 3.21 9.59 -12.51
CA LEU A 97 2.61 10.12 -11.30
C LEU A 97 3.10 11.53 -10.98
N ARG A 98 4.18 12.00 -11.64
CA ARG A 98 4.77 13.33 -11.38
C ARG A 98 3.88 14.49 -11.78
N SER A 99 2.91 14.28 -12.65
CA SER A 99 1.92 15.29 -13.03
C SER A 99 0.81 15.47 -11.99
N LEU A 100 0.69 14.53 -11.04
CA LEU A 100 -0.34 14.58 -10.00
C LEU A 100 0.05 15.58 -8.90
N PRO A 101 -0.94 16.14 -8.16
CA PRO A 101 -0.67 17.08 -7.08
C PRO A 101 0.26 16.50 -6.01
N SER A 102 1.28 17.26 -5.62
CA SER A 102 2.20 16.88 -4.53
C SER A 102 2.53 18.10 -3.66
N THR A 103 2.98 17.84 -2.43
CA THR A 103 3.40 18.87 -1.48
C THR A 103 4.77 18.52 -0.91
N LYS A 104 5.36 19.42 -0.10
CA LYS A 104 6.61 19.12 0.61
C LYS A 104 6.49 17.89 1.54
N ASN A 105 5.30 17.66 2.09
CA ASN A 105 5.05 16.57 3.05
C ASN A 105 4.52 15.31 2.38
N TRP A 106 3.94 15.43 1.18
CA TRP A 106 3.36 14.32 0.42
C TRP A 106 3.98 14.27 -0.97
N THR A 107 4.98 13.41 -1.11
CA THR A 107 5.63 13.15 -2.39
C THR A 107 4.74 12.29 -3.29
N HIS A 108 5.12 12.10 -4.53
CA HIS A 108 4.38 11.24 -5.47
C HIS A 108 4.27 9.78 -5.02
N ALA A 109 5.08 9.36 -4.02
CA ALA A 109 5.01 8.03 -3.43
C ALA A 109 3.63 7.72 -2.80
N ILE A 110 2.86 8.74 -2.42
CA ILE A 110 1.48 8.53 -1.95
C ILE A 110 0.59 7.85 -2.99
N TYR A 111 0.89 8.01 -4.27
CA TYR A 111 0.13 7.40 -5.38
C TYR A 111 0.58 5.98 -5.71
N PHE A 112 1.69 5.51 -5.14
CA PHE A 112 2.15 4.14 -5.36
C PHE A 112 1.14 3.11 -4.86
N ARG A 113 0.25 3.47 -3.92
CA ARG A 113 -0.85 2.61 -3.47
C ARG A 113 -1.78 2.16 -4.60
N PHE A 114 -1.99 2.99 -5.63
CA PHE A 114 -2.78 2.61 -6.81
C PHE A 114 -2.02 1.64 -7.71
N VAL A 115 -0.72 1.88 -7.90
CA VAL A 115 0.18 0.97 -8.64
C VAL A 115 0.23 -0.39 -7.95
N ILE A 116 0.37 -0.40 -6.61
CA ILE A 116 0.38 -1.60 -5.78
C ILE A 116 -0.91 -2.38 -5.92
N ALA A 117 -2.06 -1.72 -5.75
CA ALA A 117 -3.36 -2.37 -5.85
C ALA A 117 -3.54 -3.04 -7.21
N ASP A 118 -3.18 -2.33 -8.30
CA ASP A 118 -3.28 -2.84 -9.66
C ASP A 118 -2.29 -3.99 -9.93
N TYR A 119 -1.07 -3.92 -9.36
CA TYR A 119 -0.08 -5.00 -9.47
C TYR A 119 -0.60 -6.34 -8.94
N PHE A 120 -1.37 -6.30 -7.85
CA PHE A 120 -1.87 -7.51 -7.20
C PHE A 120 -3.16 -8.07 -7.80
N ILE A 121 -3.81 -7.37 -8.74
CA ILE A 121 -4.97 -7.90 -9.46
C ILE A 121 -4.60 -9.23 -10.13
N SER A 122 -5.42 -10.25 -9.93
CA SER A 122 -5.22 -11.62 -10.42
C SER A 122 -4.00 -12.38 -9.88
N LYS A 123 -3.23 -11.79 -8.95
CA LYS A 123 -2.10 -12.46 -8.30
C LYS A 123 -2.45 -12.98 -6.91
N VAL A 124 -3.19 -12.18 -6.12
CA VAL A 124 -3.66 -12.55 -4.79
C VAL A 124 -5.08 -12.06 -4.57
N ALA A 125 -5.85 -12.73 -3.70
CA ALA A 125 -7.22 -12.33 -3.38
C ALA A 125 -7.28 -11.03 -2.58
N LYS A 126 -6.27 -10.81 -1.71
CA LYS A 126 -6.16 -9.61 -0.88
C LYS A 126 -4.71 -9.23 -0.65
N VAL A 127 -4.45 -7.93 -0.50
CA VAL A 127 -3.16 -7.36 -0.12
C VAL A 127 -3.37 -6.29 0.96
N LEU A 128 -2.51 -6.28 1.97
CA LEU A 128 -2.49 -5.23 2.99
C LEU A 128 -1.51 -4.14 2.55
N TYR A 129 -2.03 -2.97 2.19
CA TYR A 129 -1.23 -1.77 2.00
C TYR A 129 -1.01 -1.05 3.33
N LEU A 130 0.22 -0.67 3.60
CA LEU A 130 0.61 0.14 4.75
C LEU A 130 1.48 1.32 4.31
N ASP A 131 1.28 2.49 4.94
CA ASP A 131 2.26 3.57 4.86
C ASP A 131 3.52 3.20 5.66
N ALA A 132 4.67 3.70 5.22
CA ALA A 132 5.99 3.29 5.72
C ALA A 132 6.31 3.75 7.17
N ASP A 133 5.47 4.59 7.76
CA ASP A 133 5.57 5.13 9.12
C ASP A 133 4.66 4.45 10.15
N ILE A 134 4.01 3.35 9.76
CA ILE A 134 3.13 2.57 10.64
C ILE A 134 3.97 1.58 11.47
N ILE A 135 3.73 1.54 12.79
CA ILE A 135 4.34 0.59 13.72
C ILE A 135 3.29 -0.41 14.23
N CYS A 136 3.57 -1.69 14.04
CA CYS A 136 2.75 -2.78 14.56
C CYS A 136 3.02 -2.99 16.05
N GLN A 137 1.97 -3.11 16.86
CA GLN A 137 2.05 -3.33 18.31
C GLN A 137 1.32 -4.60 18.78
N GLY A 138 0.94 -5.47 17.84
CA GLY A 138 0.21 -6.70 18.18
C GLY A 138 0.08 -7.65 17.01
N THR A 139 -0.72 -8.70 17.19
CA THR A 139 -0.93 -9.69 16.14
C THR A 139 -1.80 -9.15 15.00
N ILE A 140 -1.43 -9.50 13.78
CA ILE A 140 -2.23 -9.26 12.55
C ILE A 140 -2.94 -10.53 12.06
N GLU A 141 -2.94 -11.59 12.86
CA GLU A 141 -3.61 -12.85 12.53
C GLU A 141 -5.06 -12.68 12.08
N PRO A 142 -5.87 -11.79 12.71
CA PRO A 142 -7.24 -11.51 12.23
C PRO A 142 -7.29 -11.03 10.77
N LEU A 143 -6.28 -10.28 10.29
CA LEU A 143 -6.21 -9.82 8.89
C LEU A 143 -5.87 -10.97 7.95
N ILE A 144 -5.02 -11.91 8.39
CA ILE A 144 -4.69 -13.12 7.61
C ILE A 144 -5.96 -13.96 7.38
N LYS A 145 -6.78 -14.12 8.42
CA LYS A 145 -8.02 -14.90 8.39
C LYS A 145 -9.23 -14.16 7.83
N PHE A 146 -9.12 -12.83 7.65
CA PHE A 146 -10.26 -12.01 7.22
C PHE A 146 -10.75 -12.40 5.83
N SER A 147 -12.06 -12.59 5.72
CA SER A 147 -12.76 -12.79 4.45
C SER A 147 -13.63 -11.57 4.16
N PHE A 148 -13.51 -11.03 2.95
CA PHE A 148 -14.33 -9.90 2.55
C PHE A 148 -15.80 -10.28 2.35
N PRO A 149 -16.75 -9.42 2.80
CA PRO A 149 -18.11 -9.44 2.26
C PRO A 149 -18.07 -9.17 0.75
N ASP A 150 -19.05 -9.73 0.02
CA ASP A 150 -19.05 -9.73 -1.45
C ASP A 150 -19.05 -8.36 -2.10
N ASP A 151 -19.53 -7.32 -1.41
CA ASP A 151 -19.67 -5.96 -1.92
C ASP A 151 -18.49 -5.02 -1.52
N LYS A 152 -17.56 -5.46 -0.67
CA LYS A 152 -16.52 -4.59 -0.12
C LYS A 152 -15.24 -4.59 -0.96
N VAL A 153 -14.77 -3.39 -1.26
CA VAL A 153 -13.53 -3.14 -2.02
C VAL A 153 -12.30 -3.16 -1.12
N ALA A 154 -12.43 -2.60 0.09
CA ALA A 154 -11.35 -2.58 1.08
C ALA A 154 -11.91 -2.56 2.50
N MET A 155 -11.12 -3.04 3.45
CA MET A 155 -11.26 -2.76 4.87
C MET A 155 -10.28 -1.64 5.23
N VAL A 156 -10.77 -0.67 5.99
CA VAL A 156 -10.05 0.56 6.34
C VAL A 156 -10.19 0.87 7.82
N VAL A 157 -9.34 1.74 8.34
CA VAL A 157 -9.45 2.30 9.69
C VAL A 157 -10.08 3.67 9.59
N THR A 158 -11.22 3.88 10.26
CA THR A 158 -11.89 5.19 10.32
C THR A 158 -11.05 6.18 11.10
N GLU A 159 -11.06 7.43 10.68
CA GLU A 159 -10.28 8.51 11.29
C GLU A 159 -11.18 9.66 11.73
N GLY A 160 -10.83 10.27 12.88
CA GLY A 160 -11.50 11.46 13.40
C GLY A 160 -12.88 11.23 14.01
N GLN A 161 -13.46 12.31 14.52
CA GLN A 161 -14.81 12.34 15.10
C GLN A 161 -15.83 12.85 14.07
N ALA A 162 -17.08 12.40 14.19
CA ALA A 162 -18.15 12.74 13.24
C ALA A 162 -18.32 14.26 13.04
N ASP A 163 -18.35 15.04 14.15
CA ASP A 163 -18.53 16.49 14.10
C ASP A 163 -17.39 17.21 13.37
N TRP A 164 -16.17 16.65 13.47
CA TRP A 164 -15.02 17.20 12.75
C TRP A 164 -15.15 16.96 11.24
N TRP A 165 -15.60 15.76 10.86
CA TRP A 165 -15.79 15.43 9.44
C TRP A 165 -16.94 16.20 8.81
N GLU A 166 -18.02 16.48 9.53
CA GLU A 166 -19.11 17.32 9.04
C GLU A 166 -18.62 18.74 8.69
N LYS A 167 -17.86 19.37 9.60
CA LYS A 167 -17.25 20.68 9.36
C LYS A 167 -16.26 20.64 8.18
N ARG A 168 -15.46 19.59 8.11
CA ARG A 168 -14.46 19.41 7.04
C ARG A 168 -15.11 19.20 5.69
N ALA A 169 -16.17 18.40 5.62
CA ALA A 169 -16.97 18.18 4.42
C ALA A 169 -17.53 19.50 3.86
N HIS A 170 -18.08 20.32 4.75
CA HIS A 170 -18.61 21.65 4.39
C HIS A 170 -17.49 22.56 3.86
N SER A 171 -16.37 22.66 4.56
CA SER A 171 -15.24 23.52 4.17
C SER A 171 -14.59 23.12 2.84
N LEU A 172 -14.58 21.84 2.51
CA LEU A 172 -14.04 21.30 1.26
C LEU A 172 -15.07 21.22 0.12
N GLY A 173 -16.36 21.40 0.42
CA GLY A 173 -17.44 21.19 -0.54
C GLY A 173 -17.60 19.72 -0.96
N VAL A 174 -17.20 18.75 -0.08
CA VAL A 174 -17.24 17.31 -0.36
C VAL A 174 -18.20 16.62 0.61
N ALA A 175 -19.49 16.60 0.27
CA ALA A 175 -20.54 16.03 1.13
C ALA A 175 -20.30 14.55 1.49
N GLY A 176 -19.64 13.79 0.62
CA GLY A 176 -19.39 12.35 0.82
C GLY A 176 -18.58 11.98 2.06
N ILE A 177 -17.78 12.91 2.62
CA ILE A 177 -16.97 12.66 3.82
C ILE A 177 -17.65 13.15 5.11
N SER A 178 -18.87 13.72 5.06
CA SER A 178 -19.56 14.27 6.25
C SER A 178 -19.83 13.23 7.34
N LYS A 179 -19.98 11.96 6.97
CA LYS A 179 -20.22 10.85 7.91
C LYS A 179 -18.95 10.20 8.43
N GLY A 180 -17.78 10.69 8.04
CA GLY A 180 -16.49 10.18 8.39
C GLY A 180 -15.62 9.87 7.17
N TYR A 181 -14.33 9.77 7.42
CA TYR A 181 -13.32 9.37 6.44
C TYR A 181 -12.42 8.29 7.04
N PHE A 182 -11.45 7.85 6.31
CA PHE A 182 -10.54 6.78 6.75
C PHE A 182 -9.08 7.18 6.59
N ASN A 183 -8.22 6.57 7.41
CA ASN A 183 -6.78 6.67 7.25
C ASN A 183 -6.34 5.84 6.04
N SER A 184 -5.88 6.50 5.00
CA SER A 184 -5.47 5.85 3.75
C SER A 184 -4.11 5.14 3.85
N GLY A 185 -3.40 5.28 4.96
CA GLY A 185 -2.16 4.55 5.26
C GLY A 185 -2.37 3.09 5.67
N PHE A 186 -3.62 2.67 5.87
CA PHE A 186 -3.98 1.28 6.15
C PHE A 186 -5.15 0.86 5.25
N LEU A 187 -4.89 -0.03 4.29
CA LEU A 187 -5.91 -0.55 3.39
C LEU A 187 -5.72 -2.06 3.22
N LEU A 188 -6.63 -2.88 3.76
CA LEU A 188 -6.71 -4.27 3.32
C LEU A 188 -7.59 -4.31 2.07
N ILE A 189 -6.99 -4.58 0.92
CA ILE A 189 -7.60 -4.42 -0.40
C ILE A 189 -8.12 -5.77 -0.90
N ASN A 190 -9.37 -5.82 -1.34
CA ASN A 190 -9.93 -6.90 -2.16
C ASN A 190 -9.56 -6.63 -3.63
N THR A 191 -8.57 -7.32 -4.15
CA THR A 191 -7.99 -7.03 -5.47
C THR A 191 -8.99 -7.21 -6.61
N ALA A 192 -9.86 -8.21 -6.52
CA ALA A 192 -10.89 -8.46 -7.53
C ALA A 192 -11.95 -7.34 -7.56
N LYS A 193 -12.40 -6.86 -6.39
CA LYS A 193 -13.37 -5.78 -6.30
C LYS A 193 -12.76 -4.42 -6.64
N TRP A 194 -11.48 -4.20 -6.29
CA TRP A 194 -10.73 -3.02 -6.71
C TRP A 194 -10.70 -2.88 -8.24
N ALA A 195 -10.38 -3.97 -8.93
CA ALA A 195 -10.41 -4.03 -10.39
C ALA A 195 -11.82 -3.83 -10.96
N ALA A 196 -12.82 -4.54 -10.43
CA ALA A 196 -14.21 -4.46 -10.92
C ALA A 196 -14.79 -3.05 -10.78
N GLN A 197 -14.41 -2.31 -9.72
CA GLN A 197 -14.82 -0.93 -9.47
C GLN A 197 -13.93 0.11 -10.16
N GLN A 198 -12.87 -0.32 -10.86
CA GLN A 198 -11.88 0.54 -11.53
C GLN A 198 -11.33 1.65 -10.62
N VAL A 199 -11.01 1.30 -9.35
CA VAL A 199 -10.70 2.30 -8.31
C VAL A 199 -9.50 3.15 -8.71
N SER A 200 -8.39 2.56 -9.17
CA SER A 200 -7.20 3.30 -9.60
C SER A 200 -7.52 4.27 -10.73
N ALA A 201 -8.21 3.82 -11.79
CA ALA A 201 -8.55 4.66 -12.94
C ALA A 201 -9.43 5.85 -12.53
N ARG A 202 -10.45 5.60 -11.72
CA ARG A 202 -11.37 6.65 -11.22
C ARG A 202 -10.66 7.65 -10.32
N ALA A 203 -9.80 7.19 -9.40
CA ALA A 203 -9.05 8.06 -8.51
C ALA A 203 -8.09 8.97 -9.30
N ILE A 204 -7.35 8.42 -10.27
CA ILE A 204 -6.43 9.21 -11.09
C ILE A 204 -7.20 10.20 -11.99
N ALA A 205 -8.35 9.81 -12.53
CA ALA A 205 -9.19 10.74 -13.30
C ALA A 205 -9.62 11.94 -12.44
N MET A 206 -10.12 11.68 -11.22
CA MET A 206 -10.51 12.75 -10.28
C MET A 206 -9.34 13.65 -9.90
N LEU A 207 -8.15 13.11 -9.67
CA LEU A 207 -6.95 13.89 -9.34
C LEU A 207 -6.49 14.81 -10.47
N ASN A 208 -6.84 14.50 -11.71
CA ASN A 208 -6.53 15.32 -12.88
C ASN A 208 -7.62 16.37 -13.18
N GLU A 209 -8.71 16.42 -12.42
CA GLU A 209 -9.76 17.44 -12.61
C GLU A 209 -9.27 18.82 -12.14
N PRO A 210 -9.41 19.88 -12.95
CA PRO A 210 -8.88 21.22 -12.62
C PRO A 210 -9.42 21.79 -11.30
N GLU A 211 -10.61 21.40 -10.87
CA GLU A 211 -11.24 21.86 -9.64
C GLU A 211 -10.65 21.19 -8.37
N VAL A 212 -10.10 19.99 -8.51
CA VAL A 212 -9.45 19.26 -7.39
C VAL A 212 -8.06 19.80 -7.14
N ILE A 213 -7.35 20.21 -8.20
CA ILE A 213 -5.97 20.75 -8.12
C ILE A 213 -5.92 22.12 -7.41
N LYS A 214 -7.02 22.86 -7.37
CA LYS A 214 -7.10 24.20 -6.79
C LYS A 214 -7.44 24.23 -5.29
N LYS A 215 -7.72 23.09 -4.66
CA LYS A 215 -8.09 22.96 -3.23
C LYS A 215 -6.97 22.30 -2.44
#